data_2c0ad3027939fc360d79d09e03897e4e
#
_entry.id   2c0ad3027939fc360d79d09e03897e4e
#
_cell.length_a   1.000
_cell.length_b   1.000
_cell.length_c   1.000
_cell.angle_alpha   90.00
_cell.angle_beta   90.00
_cell.angle_gamma   90.00
#
_symmetry.space_group_name_H-M   'P 1'
#
loop_
_entity.id
_entity.type
_entity.pdbx_description
1 polymer ?
#
loop_
_entity_poly.entity_id
_entity_poly.type
_entity_poly.pdbx_seq_one_letter_code
_entity_poly.pdbx_strand_id
1 'polypeptide(L)'
;MDTANQRRHYNEPAVGKAIREPLFIQTKYTYIESQDQRLPYDPNADYPTQVRQSFESSIQHLGHVDSYLLHGPRSRGRLSSIDLEVWRTMEELQQEGRTRLIGISNATADQLAELCSIASVRPAFVQNRCFARAGWDREVRKVCEREGVIYQGFSLLTANVPELASPPIRQIAAAHDTNVTQVAFAFALAVGMICLTGTTDPQHMRDDLAAADLKLSDDEIATIEGISG
;
A
#
# COMPACT_ATOMS: atom_id res chain seq x y z
N MET A 1 7.08 -5.49 -6.68
CA MET A 1 8.01 -5.04 -5.61
C MET A 1 7.52 -3.71 -5.08
N ASP A 2 7.36 -3.56 -3.76
CA ASP A 2 6.95 -2.31 -3.10
C ASP A 2 8.05 -1.78 -2.18
N THR A 3 8.37 -0.50 -2.28
CA THR A 3 9.39 0.20 -1.48
C THR A 3 8.99 1.66 -1.26
N ALA A 4 9.88 2.48 -0.71
CA ALA A 4 9.72 3.93 -0.61
C ALA A 4 11.08 4.63 -0.55
N ASN A 5 11.16 5.84 -1.09
CA ASN A 5 12.33 6.68 -0.95
C ASN A 5 12.36 7.37 0.42
N GLN A 6 12.42 6.52 1.46
CA GLN A 6 12.41 6.91 2.86
C GLN A 6 13.38 6.01 3.62
N ARG A 7 14.58 6.49 3.84
CA ARG A 7 15.71 5.69 4.36
C ARG A 7 15.56 5.25 5.82
N ARG A 8 14.59 5.77 6.52
CA ARG A 8 14.32 5.37 7.90
C ARG A 8 13.85 3.91 7.98
N HIS A 9 13.09 3.43 6.99
CA HIS A 9 12.49 2.09 6.99
C HIS A 9 12.77 1.29 5.71
N TYR A 10 13.26 1.92 4.64
CA TYR A 10 13.44 1.32 3.32
C TYR A 10 14.86 1.49 2.81
N ASN A 11 15.28 0.60 1.92
CA ASN A 11 16.60 0.63 1.30
C ASN A 11 16.49 0.40 -0.21
N GLU A 12 16.00 1.42 -0.95
CA GLU A 12 15.86 1.33 -2.41
C GLU A 12 17.16 0.90 -3.13
N PRO A 13 18.37 1.41 -2.76
CA PRO A 13 19.60 0.94 -3.39
C PRO A 13 19.83 -0.56 -3.25
N ALA A 14 19.45 -1.15 -2.11
CA ALA A 14 19.56 -2.60 -1.92
C ALA A 14 18.49 -3.35 -2.73
N VAL A 15 17.28 -2.81 -2.79
CA VAL A 15 16.18 -3.34 -3.63
C VAL A 15 16.61 -3.36 -5.09
N GLY A 16 17.12 -2.25 -5.64
CA GLY A 16 17.56 -2.18 -7.04
C GLY A 16 18.68 -3.17 -7.35
N LYS A 17 19.63 -3.36 -6.43
CA LYS A 17 20.69 -4.38 -6.58
C LYS A 17 20.16 -5.82 -6.54
N ALA A 18 19.02 -6.05 -5.91
CA ALA A 18 18.43 -7.39 -5.80
C ALA A 18 17.55 -7.78 -6.99
N ILE A 19 17.06 -6.82 -7.77
CA ILE A 19 16.22 -7.05 -8.95
C ILE A 19 17.05 -7.82 -10.00
N ARG A 20 16.55 -8.98 -10.45
CA ARG A 20 17.21 -9.84 -11.47
C ARG A 20 16.36 -10.00 -12.72
N GLU A 21 15.06 -9.77 -12.62
CA GLU A 21 14.08 -9.94 -13.68
C GLU A 21 13.20 -8.71 -13.77
N PRO A 22 12.53 -8.46 -14.91
CA PRO A 22 11.55 -7.39 -15.00
C PRO A 22 10.43 -7.59 -13.97
N LEU A 23 10.29 -6.66 -13.04
CA LEU A 23 9.27 -6.64 -12.00
C LEU A 23 8.47 -5.35 -12.08
N PHE A 24 7.21 -5.42 -11.68
CA PHE A 24 6.45 -4.22 -11.39
C PHE A 24 7.02 -3.56 -10.12
N ILE A 25 7.49 -2.32 -10.25
CA ILE A 25 8.15 -1.58 -9.18
C ILE A 25 7.28 -0.41 -8.73
N GLN A 26 6.95 -0.40 -7.44
CA GLN A 26 6.24 0.67 -6.78
C GLN A 26 7.12 1.33 -5.72
N THR A 27 7.17 2.65 -5.73
CA THR A 27 7.83 3.44 -4.69
C THR A 27 7.03 4.67 -4.32
N LYS A 28 7.52 5.49 -3.38
CA LYS A 28 6.72 6.55 -2.76
C LYS A 28 7.52 7.83 -2.55
N TYR A 29 6.86 8.98 -2.78
CA TYR A 29 7.28 10.26 -2.25
C TYR A 29 6.91 10.37 -0.77
N THR A 30 7.83 10.82 0.05
CA THR A 30 7.61 10.95 1.50
C THR A 30 7.99 12.37 1.94
N TYR A 31 7.08 13.05 2.63
CA TYR A 31 7.34 14.36 3.22
C TYR A 31 8.46 14.33 4.26
N ILE A 32 9.11 15.48 4.47
CA ILE A 32 10.27 15.63 5.35
C ILE A 32 9.97 15.19 6.79
N GLU A 33 8.77 15.40 7.28
CA GLU A 33 8.35 15.05 8.64
C GLU A 33 8.41 13.54 8.93
N SER A 34 8.39 12.73 7.87
CA SER A 34 8.49 11.26 7.95
C SER A 34 9.84 10.72 7.47
N GLN A 35 10.77 11.58 7.08
CA GLN A 35 12.13 11.22 6.68
C GLN A 35 13.10 11.16 7.88
N ASP A 36 14.31 10.72 7.65
CA ASP A 36 15.47 10.95 8.53
C ASP A 36 16.41 12.01 7.88
N GLN A 37 17.62 12.13 8.36
CA GLN A 37 18.59 13.12 7.86
C GLN A 37 19.06 12.85 6.41
N ARG A 38 18.79 11.68 5.85
CA ARG A 38 19.22 11.26 4.51
C ARG A 38 18.12 11.54 3.50
N LEU A 39 17.94 12.80 3.16
CA LEU A 39 16.86 13.25 2.27
C LEU A 39 17.19 12.93 0.80
N PRO A 40 16.22 12.48 0.00
CA PRO A 40 16.35 12.27 -1.44
C PRO A 40 16.13 13.55 -2.26
N TYR A 41 15.94 14.69 -1.61
CA TYR A 41 15.65 15.98 -2.21
C TYR A 41 16.17 17.14 -1.35
N ASP A 42 16.28 18.33 -1.94
CA ASP A 42 16.58 19.56 -1.20
C ASP A 42 15.37 19.98 -0.34
N PRO A 43 15.49 20.00 0.99
CA PRO A 43 14.38 20.37 1.88
C PRO A 43 13.96 21.84 1.76
N ASN A 44 14.78 22.71 1.14
CA ASN A 44 14.49 24.13 0.93
C ASN A 44 13.85 24.42 -0.43
N ALA A 45 13.78 23.43 -1.32
CA ALA A 45 13.07 23.56 -2.58
C ALA A 45 11.55 23.56 -2.39
N ASP A 46 10.79 24.04 -3.38
CA ASP A 46 9.35 23.90 -3.41
C ASP A 46 8.91 22.42 -3.54
N TYR A 47 7.68 22.11 -3.23
CA TYR A 47 7.18 20.74 -3.23
C TYR A 47 7.24 20.06 -4.60
N PRO A 48 6.91 20.73 -5.72
CA PRO A 48 7.10 20.16 -7.05
C PRO A 48 8.53 19.71 -7.31
N THR A 49 9.49 20.55 -6.95
CA THR A 49 10.93 20.22 -7.08
C THR A 49 11.32 19.05 -6.17
N GLN A 50 10.86 19.01 -4.92
CA GLN A 50 11.12 17.89 -4.00
C GLN A 50 10.57 16.57 -4.54
N VAL A 51 9.35 16.56 -5.08
CA VAL A 51 8.73 15.37 -5.68
C VAL A 51 9.56 14.86 -6.85
N ARG A 52 9.96 15.75 -7.76
CA ARG A 52 10.78 15.38 -8.93
C ARG A 52 12.16 14.88 -8.52
N GLN A 53 12.84 15.54 -7.59
CA GLN A 53 14.14 15.09 -7.07
C GLN A 53 14.04 13.72 -6.38
N SER A 54 13.01 13.49 -5.56
CA SER A 54 12.75 12.20 -4.93
C SER A 54 12.52 11.11 -5.98
N PHE A 55 11.74 11.42 -7.02
CA PHE A 55 11.49 10.49 -8.12
C PHE A 55 12.77 10.15 -8.89
N GLU A 56 13.59 11.13 -9.25
CA GLU A 56 14.89 10.91 -9.92
C GLU A 56 15.84 10.06 -9.06
N SER A 57 15.88 10.31 -7.75
CA SER A 57 16.62 9.47 -6.81
C SER A 57 16.14 8.02 -6.84
N SER A 58 14.82 7.79 -6.88
CA SER A 58 14.25 6.44 -7.00
C SER A 58 14.62 5.78 -8.34
N ILE A 59 14.56 6.51 -9.45
CA ILE A 59 15.01 6.01 -10.76
C ILE A 59 16.48 5.58 -10.73
N GLN A 60 17.35 6.38 -10.10
CA GLN A 60 18.78 6.03 -9.95
C GLN A 60 18.99 4.75 -9.15
N HIS A 61 18.16 4.51 -8.13
CA HIS A 61 18.24 3.32 -7.29
C HIS A 61 17.65 2.06 -7.96
N LEU A 62 16.50 2.20 -8.63
CA LEU A 62 15.63 1.10 -9.05
C LEU A 62 15.66 0.82 -10.55
N GLY A 63 16.15 1.78 -11.37
CA GLY A 63 16.20 1.72 -12.82
C GLY A 63 14.91 2.18 -13.50
N HIS A 64 13.75 1.81 -12.98
CA HIS A 64 12.44 2.29 -13.44
C HIS A 64 11.44 2.28 -12.27
N VAL A 65 10.32 2.97 -12.45
CA VAL A 65 9.20 3.04 -11.50
C VAL A 65 7.88 2.90 -12.28
N ASP A 66 7.16 1.81 -12.05
CA ASP A 66 5.84 1.60 -12.66
C ASP A 66 4.72 2.33 -11.92
N SER A 67 4.83 2.44 -10.60
CA SER A 67 3.85 3.10 -9.74
C SER A 67 4.53 4.01 -8.72
N TYR A 68 4.06 5.26 -8.64
CA TYR A 68 4.57 6.26 -7.70
C TYR A 68 3.46 6.72 -6.77
N LEU A 69 3.62 6.51 -5.47
CA LEU A 69 2.60 6.87 -4.49
C LEU A 69 2.99 8.09 -3.67
N LEU A 70 2.02 8.93 -3.33
CA LEU A 70 2.15 9.81 -2.16
C LEU A 70 2.11 8.92 -0.90
N HIS A 71 3.18 8.93 -0.09
CA HIS A 71 3.32 8.02 1.06
C HIS A 71 2.28 8.25 2.16
N GLY A 72 1.69 9.43 2.20
CA GLY A 72 0.56 9.80 3.04
C GLY A 72 0.29 11.29 2.99
N PRO A 73 -0.97 11.71 3.16
CA PRO A 73 -1.31 13.11 3.34
C PRO A 73 -0.67 13.69 4.60
N ARG A 74 -0.46 15.01 4.62
CA ARG A 74 0.14 15.72 5.77
C ARG A 74 -0.75 15.71 7.01
N SER A 75 -2.04 15.54 6.86
CA SER A 75 -2.99 15.48 7.96
C SER A 75 -3.99 14.34 7.78
N ARG A 76 -4.70 13.99 8.85
CA ARG A 76 -5.80 13.00 8.80
C ARG A 76 -7.15 13.61 8.45
N GLY A 77 -7.23 14.94 8.32
CA GLY A 77 -8.43 15.63 7.90
C GLY A 77 -8.60 15.64 6.38
N ARG A 78 -8.95 16.79 5.83
CA ARG A 78 -9.00 16.98 4.38
C ARG A 78 -7.59 17.04 3.77
N LEU A 79 -7.51 16.83 2.47
CA LEU A 79 -6.27 17.07 1.73
C LEU A 79 -5.90 18.56 1.81
N SER A 80 -4.64 18.84 2.12
CA SER A 80 -4.12 20.21 2.16
C SER A 80 -3.82 20.71 0.75
N SER A 81 -3.67 22.03 0.59
CA SER A 81 -3.19 22.62 -0.68
C SER A 81 -1.83 22.05 -1.10
N ILE A 82 -0.99 21.71 -0.13
CA ILE A 82 0.32 21.08 -0.37
C ILE A 82 0.14 19.65 -0.90
N ASP A 83 -0.76 18.83 -0.32
CA ASP A 83 -1.04 17.49 -0.83
C ASP A 83 -1.52 17.54 -2.28
N LEU A 84 -2.34 18.54 -2.62
CA LEU A 84 -2.84 18.75 -3.99
C LEU A 84 -1.75 19.23 -4.95
N GLU A 85 -0.81 20.06 -4.49
CA GLU A 85 0.35 20.48 -5.27
C GLU A 85 1.27 19.31 -5.58
N VAL A 86 1.58 18.48 -4.58
CA VAL A 86 2.34 17.24 -4.74
C VAL A 86 1.63 16.30 -5.71
N TRP A 87 0.31 16.13 -5.56
CA TRP A 87 -0.46 15.26 -6.46
C TRP A 87 -0.39 15.74 -7.91
N ARG A 88 -0.55 17.04 -8.19
CA ARG A 88 -0.41 17.60 -9.55
C ARG A 88 0.95 17.31 -10.15
N THR A 89 2.02 17.42 -9.37
CA THR A 89 3.37 17.06 -9.84
C THR A 89 3.50 15.57 -10.16
N MET A 90 2.83 14.71 -9.39
CA MET A 90 2.79 13.27 -9.70
C MET A 90 1.97 12.99 -10.98
N GLU A 91 0.87 13.73 -11.22
CA GLU A 91 0.11 13.68 -12.48
C GLU A 91 0.98 14.09 -13.67
N GLU A 92 1.79 15.16 -13.53
CA GLU A 92 2.74 15.58 -14.58
C GLU A 92 3.75 14.47 -14.88
N LEU A 93 4.37 13.84 -13.86
CA LEU A 93 5.30 12.73 -14.05
C LEU A 93 4.64 11.55 -14.79
N GLN A 94 3.39 11.27 -14.51
CA GLN A 94 2.64 10.23 -15.20
C GLN A 94 2.34 10.62 -16.65
N GLN A 95 1.91 11.86 -16.90
CA GLN A 95 1.65 12.38 -18.26
C GLN A 95 2.92 12.47 -19.10
N GLU A 96 4.06 12.75 -18.50
CA GLU A 96 5.39 12.71 -19.12
C GLU A 96 5.85 11.28 -19.45
N GLY A 97 5.09 10.25 -19.04
CA GLY A 97 5.45 8.84 -19.24
C GLY A 97 6.60 8.35 -18.34
N ARG A 98 6.92 9.10 -17.27
CA ARG A 98 8.00 8.77 -16.34
C ARG A 98 7.61 7.63 -15.39
N THR A 99 6.34 7.52 -15.05
CA THR A 99 5.71 6.42 -14.33
C THR A 99 4.38 6.06 -15.00
N ARG A 100 3.96 4.82 -14.88
CA ARG A 100 2.70 4.35 -15.52
C ARG A 100 1.48 4.67 -14.67
N LEU A 101 1.62 4.56 -13.36
CA LEU A 101 0.53 4.66 -12.40
C LEU A 101 0.93 5.56 -11.24
N ILE A 102 -0.05 6.28 -10.69
CA ILE A 102 0.12 7.05 -9.46
C ILE A 102 -0.93 6.62 -8.43
N GLY A 103 -0.64 6.84 -7.16
CA GLY A 103 -1.54 6.47 -6.08
C GLY A 103 -1.24 7.20 -4.78
N ILE A 104 -1.98 6.85 -3.75
CA ILE A 104 -1.87 7.46 -2.43
C ILE A 104 -1.78 6.37 -1.36
N SER A 105 -1.05 6.63 -0.28
CA SER A 105 -0.97 5.73 0.87
C SER A 105 -1.44 6.42 2.14
N ASN A 106 -1.85 5.66 3.15
CA ASN A 106 -2.28 6.16 4.45
C ASN A 106 -3.40 7.23 4.38
N ALA A 107 -4.30 7.11 3.41
CA ALA A 107 -5.42 8.02 3.19
C ALA A 107 -6.71 7.50 3.85
N THR A 108 -7.53 8.42 4.36
CA THR A 108 -8.89 8.11 4.82
C THR A 108 -9.84 7.94 3.63
N ALA A 109 -11.04 7.38 3.88
CA ALA A 109 -12.08 7.26 2.86
C ALA A 109 -12.47 8.63 2.27
N ASP A 110 -12.61 9.66 3.13
CA ASP A 110 -12.94 11.02 2.69
C ASP A 110 -11.84 11.64 1.83
N GLN A 111 -10.57 11.45 2.21
CA GLN A 111 -9.43 11.94 1.43
C GLN A 111 -9.32 11.24 0.07
N LEU A 112 -9.54 9.93 0.02
CA LEU A 112 -9.55 9.19 -1.24
C LEU A 112 -10.70 9.65 -2.14
N ALA A 113 -11.91 9.78 -1.59
CA ALA A 113 -13.07 10.27 -2.33
C ALA A 113 -12.87 11.70 -2.83
N GLU A 114 -12.33 12.59 -1.98
CA GLU A 114 -11.98 13.97 -2.35
C GLU A 114 -10.98 13.95 -3.52
N LEU A 115 -9.89 13.19 -3.40
CA LEU A 115 -8.87 13.09 -4.45
C LEU A 115 -9.45 12.59 -5.77
N CYS A 116 -10.27 11.52 -5.74
CA CYS A 116 -10.92 10.99 -6.94
C CYS A 116 -11.84 12.00 -7.62
N SER A 117 -12.43 12.93 -6.86
CA SER A 117 -13.36 13.93 -7.39
C SER A 117 -12.68 15.11 -8.08
N ILE A 118 -11.43 15.44 -7.69
CA ILE A 118 -10.73 16.65 -8.15
C ILE A 118 -9.50 16.39 -9.00
N ALA A 119 -8.94 15.18 -8.94
CA ALA A 119 -7.73 14.81 -9.66
C ALA A 119 -7.98 14.69 -11.17
N SER A 120 -7.05 15.21 -11.99
CA SER A 120 -7.07 15.03 -13.43
C SER A 120 -6.67 13.59 -13.82
N VAL A 121 -5.75 13.00 -13.07
CA VAL A 121 -5.41 11.58 -13.12
C VAL A 121 -5.82 10.95 -11.80
N ARG A 122 -6.82 10.06 -11.84
CA ARG A 122 -7.29 9.35 -10.65
C ARG A 122 -6.21 8.44 -10.08
N PRO A 123 -6.13 8.26 -8.75
CA PRO A 123 -5.25 7.28 -8.16
C PRO A 123 -5.58 5.87 -8.66
N ALA A 124 -4.57 5.14 -9.13
CA ALA A 124 -4.72 3.72 -9.47
C ALA A 124 -4.75 2.85 -8.21
N PHE A 125 -4.02 3.27 -7.18
CA PHE A 125 -3.89 2.54 -5.92
C PHE A 125 -4.15 3.43 -4.72
N VAL A 126 -4.77 2.84 -3.69
CA VAL A 126 -4.64 3.29 -2.31
C VAL A 126 -3.96 2.19 -1.49
N GLN A 127 -2.93 2.56 -0.71
CA GLN A 127 -2.16 1.62 0.08
C GLN A 127 -2.25 1.97 1.57
N ASN A 128 -2.98 1.18 2.35
CA ASN A 128 -3.21 1.47 3.76
C ASN A 128 -2.76 0.33 4.68
N ARG A 129 -2.41 0.70 5.92
CA ARG A 129 -2.28 -0.28 6.99
C ARG A 129 -3.67 -0.79 7.34
N CYS A 130 -3.86 -2.11 7.15
CA CYS A 130 -5.16 -2.74 7.30
C CYS A 130 -5.33 -3.32 8.70
N PHE A 131 -6.23 -2.73 9.49
CA PHE A 131 -6.53 -3.18 10.86
C PHE A 131 -7.87 -3.90 10.93
N ALA A 132 -7.89 -5.15 11.41
CA ALA A 132 -9.09 -5.91 11.68
C ALA A 132 -10.04 -5.18 12.64
N ARG A 133 -9.49 -4.66 13.75
CA ARG A 133 -10.25 -3.89 14.74
C ARG A 133 -10.93 -2.62 14.19
N ALA A 134 -10.50 -2.14 13.03
CA ALA A 134 -11.12 -1.01 12.32
C ALA A 134 -11.97 -1.48 11.13
N GLY A 135 -12.43 -2.74 11.15
CA GLY A 135 -13.27 -3.31 10.09
C GLY A 135 -12.53 -3.57 8.78
N TRP A 136 -11.22 -3.85 8.83
CA TRP A 136 -10.40 -4.15 7.64
C TRP A 136 -10.43 -3.05 6.59
N ASP A 137 -10.47 -1.79 7.06
CA ASP A 137 -10.53 -0.58 6.23
C ASP A 137 -11.69 -0.55 5.23
N ARG A 138 -12.83 -1.13 5.64
CA ARG A 138 -14.03 -1.33 4.79
C ARG A 138 -14.49 -0.06 4.10
N GLU A 139 -14.46 1.08 4.80
CA GLU A 139 -14.96 2.34 4.22
C GLU A 139 -14.05 2.84 3.08
N VAL A 140 -12.72 2.67 3.19
CA VAL A 140 -11.80 2.96 2.08
C VAL A 140 -12.01 1.99 0.93
N ARG A 141 -12.22 0.69 1.22
CA ARG A 141 -12.48 -0.33 0.18
C ARG A 141 -13.77 -0.05 -0.59
N LYS A 142 -14.83 0.44 0.07
CA LYS A 142 -16.07 0.87 -0.61
C LYS A 142 -15.81 2.04 -1.58
N VAL A 143 -14.97 3.01 -1.18
CA VAL A 143 -14.57 4.09 -2.09
C VAL A 143 -13.79 3.52 -3.26
N CYS A 144 -12.87 2.59 -3.02
CA CYS A 144 -12.11 1.90 -4.08
C CYS A 144 -13.01 1.22 -5.10
N GLU A 145 -13.98 0.44 -4.63
CA GLU A 145 -14.96 -0.25 -5.48
C GLU A 145 -15.76 0.75 -6.35
N ARG A 146 -16.26 1.82 -5.75
CA ARG A 146 -17.03 2.85 -6.44
C ARG A 146 -16.21 3.62 -7.49
N GLU A 147 -14.94 3.94 -7.17
CA GLU A 147 -14.09 4.80 -8.01
C GLU A 147 -13.17 4.02 -8.95
N GLY A 148 -13.15 2.69 -8.87
CA GLY A 148 -12.26 1.83 -9.65
C GLY A 148 -10.79 1.90 -9.22
N VAL A 149 -10.53 2.21 -7.94
CA VAL A 149 -9.21 2.25 -7.33
C VAL A 149 -8.87 0.87 -6.75
N ILE A 150 -7.63 0.42 -6.87
CA ILE A 150 -7.19 -0.85 -6.30
C ILE A 150 -6.69 -0.63 -4.88
N TYR A 151 -7.25 -1.36 -3.92
CA TYR A 151 -6.81 -1.34 -2.53
C TYR A 151 -5.60 -2.26 -2.31
N GLN A 152 -4.55 -1.73 -1.69
CA GLN A 152 -3.37 -2.49 -1.27
C GLN A 152 -3.30 -2.47 0.27
N GLY A 153 -3.37 -3.65 0.89
CA GLY A 153 -3.30 -3.80 2.34
C GLY A 153 -1.91 -4.18 2.82
N PHE A 154 -1.33 -3.41 3.75
CA PHE A 154 -0.07 -3.77 4.39
C PHE A 154 -0.23 -4.03 5.90
N SER A 155 0.76 -4.68 6.51
CA SER A 155 0.75 -5.11 7.92
C SER A 155 -0.42 -6.03 8.28
N LEU A 156 -0.97 -6.78 7.33
CA LEU A 156 -2.10 -7.68 7.53
C LEU A 156 -1.89 -8.66 8.71
N LEU A 157 -0.66 -9.12 8.93
CA LEU A 157 -0.32 -10.01 10.02
C LEU A 157 0.07 -9.25 11.29
N THR A 158 1.05 -8.34 11.17
CA THR A 158 1.67 -7.69 12.33
C THR A 158 0.77 -6.70 13.04
N ALA A 159 -0.21 -6.11 12.35
CA ALA A 159 -1.17 -5.20 12.92
C ALA A 159 -2.38 -5.91 13.56
N ASN A 160 -2.56 -7.21 13.35
CA ASN A 160 -3.76 -7.97 13.67
C ASN A 160 -3.48 -9.25 14.48
N VAL A 161 -2.37 -9.28 15.21
CA VAL A 161 -1.96 -10.48 15.99
C VAL A 161 -3.05 -10.99 16.92
N PRO A 162 -3.73 -10.14 17.74
CA PRO A 162 -4.79 -10.61 18.63
C PRO A 162 -6.00 -11.16 17.87
N GLU A 163 -6.42 -10.48 16.80
CA GLU A 163 -7.58 -10.85 15.99
C GLU A 163 -7.33 -12.16 15.25
N LEU A 164 -6.14 -12.33 14.68
CA LEU A 164 -5.74 -13.58 14.02
C LEU A 164 -5.59 -14.76 14.99
N ALA A 165 -5.30 -14.49 16.26
CA ALA A 165 -5.26 -15.52 17.30
C ALA A 165 -6.64 -15.87 17.86
N SER A 166 -7.72 -15.23 17.39
CA SER A 166 -9.08 -15.47 17.89
C SER A 166 -9.60 -16.87 17.56
N PRO A 167 -10.55 -17.41 18.36
CA PRO A 167 -11.13 -18.74 18.11
C PRO A 167 -11.77 -18.89 16.72
N PRO A 168 -12.54 -17.92 16.18
CA PRO A 168 -13.12 -18.06 14.85
C PRO A 168 -12.08 -18.27 13.75
N ILE A 169 -10.99 -17.48 13.75
CA ILE A 169 -9.91 -17.61 12.74
C ILE A 169 -9.22 -18.97 12.85
N ARG A 170 -8.95 -19.43 14.06
CA ARG A 170 -8.34 -20.77 14.27
C ARG A 170 -9.25 -21.90 13.82
N GLN A 171 -10.57 -21.77 14.01
CA GLN A 171 -11.55 -22.76 13.53
C GLN A 171 -11.58 -22.82 12.00
N ILE A 172 -11.57 -21.65 11.33
CA ILE A 172 -11.49 -21.59 9.85
C ILE A 172 -10.17 -22.22 9.38
N ALA A 173 -9.02 -21.86 9.98
CA ALA A 173 -7.74 -22.45 9.64
C ALA A 173 -7.74 -23.98 9.78
N ALA A 174 -8.29 -24.49 10.89
CA ALA A 174 -8.39 -25.93 11.12
C ALA A 174 -9.35 -26.64 10.12
N ALA A 175 -10.46 -26.00 9.75
CA ALA A 175 -11.40 -26.54 8.77
C ALA A 175 -10.79 -26.70 7.36
N HIS A 176 -9.84 -25.85 7.03
CA HIS A 176 -9.13 -25.86 5.74
C HIS A 176 -7.76 -26.54 5.81
N ASP A 177 -7.41 -27.18 6.92
CA ASP A 177 -6.09 -27.80 7.14
C ASP A 177 -4.91 -26.83 6.81
N THR A 178 -5.04 -25.59 7.28
CA THR A 178 -4.09 -24.49 7.01
C THR A 178 -3.77 -23.69 8.27
N ASN A 179 -2.99 -22.61 8.13
CA ASN A 179 -2.62 -21.72 9.22
C ASN A 179 -3.36 -20.36 9.14
N VAL A 180 -3.37 -19.63 10.25
CA VAL A 180 -4.07 -18.34 10.37
C VAL A 180 -3.51 -17.26 9.42
N THR A 181 -2.23 -17.36 9.03
CA THR A 181 -1.60 -16.45 8.07
C THR A 181 -2.22 -16.62 6.70
N GLN A 182 -2.36 -17.86 6.23
CA GLN A 182 -3.00 -18.16 4.94
C GLN A 182 -4.48 -17.77 4.94
N VAL A 183 -5.20 -17.96 6.04
CA VAL A 183 -6.59 -17.47 6.18
C VAL A 183 -6.65 -15.94 6.05
N ALA A 184 -5.73 -15.21 6.69
CA ALA A 184 -5.69 -13.75 6.60
C ALA A 184 -5.45 -13.25 5.16
N PHE A 185 -4.52 -13.87 4.44
CA PHE A 185 -4.24 -13.50 3.04
C PHE A 185 -5.36 -13.94 2.10
N ALA A 186 -5.93 -15.14 2.28
CA ALA A 186 -7.07 -15.61 1.49
C ALA A 186 -8.28 -14.68 1.66
N PHE A 187 -8.57 -14.25 2.89
CA PHE A 187 -9.60 -13.25 3.17
C PHE A 187 -9.31 -11.93 2.43
N ALA A 188 -8.10 -11.40 2.57
CA ALA A 188 -7.74 -10.14 1.93
C ALA A 188 -7.90 -10.21 0.40
N LEU A 189 -7.48 -11.31 -0.22
CA LEU A 189 -7.69 -11.55 -1.65
C LEU A 189 -9.18 -11.69 -2.01
N ALA A 190 -9.97 -12.39 -1.19
CA ALA A 190 -11.40 -12.59 -1.42
C ALA A 190 -12.20 -11.28 -1.40
N VAL A 191 -11.78 -10.30 -0.58
CA VAL A 191 -12.38 -8.96 -0.53
C VAL A 191 -11.72 -7.95 -1.49
N GLY A 192 -10.95 -8.43 -2.47
CA GLY A 192 -10.39 -7.61 -3.55
C GLY A 192 -9.14 -6.80 -3.20
N MET A 193 -8.42 -7.15 -2.11
CA MET A 193 -7.17 -6.48 -1.77
C MET A 193 -5.98 -7.08 -2.51
N ILE A 194 -5.00 -6.26 -2.84
CA ILE A 194 -3.62 -6.71 -3.07
C ILE A 194 -2.92 -6.77 -1.71
N CYS A 195 -2.44 -7.94 -1.32
CA CYS A 195 -1.71 -8.14 -0.07
C CYS A 195 -0.25 -7.72 -0.23
N LEU A 196 0.22 -6.80 0.61
CA LEU A 196 1.64 -6.48 0.70
C LEU A 196 2.24 -7.24 1.86
N THR A 197 3.11 -8.18 1.54
CA THR A 197 3.84 -9.00 2.51
C THR A 197 5.33 -8.97 2.23
N GLY A 198 6.14 -9.34 3.21
CA GLY A 198 7.58 -9.46 3.08
C GLY A 198 8.14 -10.33 4.18
N THR A 199 8.96 -11.30 3.78
CA THR A 199 9.64 -12.22 4.68
C THR A 199 11.01 -12.60 4.11
N THR A 200 11.93 -13.02 4.97
CA THR A 200 13.22 -13.62 4.57
C THR A 200 13.19 -15.15 4.65
N ASP A 201 12.09 -15.73 5.14
CA ASP A 201 11.91 -17.17 5.25
C ASP A 201 11.30 -17.72 3.96
N PRO A 202 12.00 -18.62 3.24
CA PRO A 202 11.48 -19.22 1.99
C PRO A 202 10.20 -20.07 2.19
N GLN A 203 9.98 -20.62 3.40
CA GLN A 203 8.75 -21.35 3.67
C GLN A 203 7.56 -20.39 3.80
N HIS A 204 7.73 -19.28 4.54
CA HIS A 204 6.71 -18.25 4.62
C HIS A 204 6.36 -17.67 3.24
N MET A 205 7.35 -17.48 2.34
CA MET A 205 7.07 -17.04 0.96
C MET A 205 6.16 -18.02 0.20
N ARG A 206 6.42 -19.36 0.36
CA ARG A 206 5.56 -20.38 -0.27
C ARG A 206 4.15 -20.39 0.33
N ASP A 207 4.07 -20.27 1.65
CA ASP A 207 2.79 -20.25 2.38
C ASP A 207 1.95 -19.02 2.01
N ASP A 208 2.58 -17.86 1.90
CA ASP A 208 1.92 -16.62 1.47
C ASP A 208 1.35 -16.76 0.05
N LEU A 209 2.09 -17.36 -0.87
CA LEU A 209 1.64 -17.60 -2.25
C LEU A 209 0.52 -18.65 -2.30
N ALA A 210 0.60 -19.71 -1.51
CA ALA A 210 -0.40 -20.77 -1.45
C ALA A 210 -1.76 -20.26 -0.92
N ALA A 211 -1.78 -19.14 -0.19
CA ALA A 211 -3.03 -18.52 0.26
C ALA A 211 -3.96 -18.11 -0.89
N ALA A 212 -3.44 -17.91 -2.11
CA ALA A 212 -4.25 -17.59 -3.28
C ALA A 212 -5.13 -18.77 -3.75
N ASP A 213 -4.77 -19.98 -3.40
CA ASP A 213 -5.53 -21.19 -3.73
C ASP A 213 -6.63 -21.52 -2.70
N LEU A 214 -6.54 -20.94 -1.50
CA LEU A 214 -7.51 -21.13 -0.42
C LEU A 214 -8.81 -20.39 -0.74
N LYS A 215 -9.90 -21.15 -0.83
CA LYS A 215 -11.24 -20.60 -1.07
C LYS A 215 -12.03 -20.57 0.23
N LEU A 216 -12.29 -19.38 0.73
CA LEU A 216 -13.16 -19.15 1.88
C LEU A 216 -14.62 -19.05 1.40
N SER A 217 -15.55 -19.57 2.18
CA SER A 217 -16.97 -19.38 1.97
C SER A 217 -17.40 -17.95 2.35
N ASP A 218 -18.56 -17.52 1.87
CA ASP A 218 -19.12 -16.20 2.20
C ASP A 218 -19.34 -16.03 3.72
N ASP A 219 -19.73 -17.09 4.44
CA ASP A 219 -19.91 -17.09 5.89
C ASP A 219 -18.56 -16.92 6.63
N GLU A 220 -17.50 -17.55 6.14
CA GLU A 220 -16.16 -17.38 6.69
C GLU A 220 -15.63 -15.98 6.44
N ILE A 221 -15.82 -15.45 5.24
CA ILE A 221 -15.46 -14.05 4.89
C ILE A 221 -16.20 -13.08 5.81
N ALA A 222 -17.52 -13.25 5.96
CA ALA A 222 -18.34 -12.43 6.85
C ALA A 222 -17.89 -12.54 8.33
N THR A 223 -17.52 -13.75 8.77
CA THR A 223 -16.99 -14.00 10.11
C THR A 223 -15.67 -13.25 10.33
N ILE A 224 -14.74 -13.34 9.39
CA ILE A 224 -13.45 -12.65 9.47
C ILE A 224 -13.64 -11.13 9.43
N GLU A 225 -14.49 -10.65 8.55
CA GLU A 225 -14.79 -9.22 8.42
C GLU A 225 -15.48 -8.63 9.64
N GLY A 226 -16.26 -9.46 10.36
CA GLY A 226 -16.94 -9.12 11.60
C GLY A 226 -16.04 -9.14 12.86
N ILE A 227 -14.78 -9.58 12.76
CA ILE A 227 -13.81 -9.52 13.87
C ILE A 227 -13.32 -8.07 14.00
N SER A 228 -14.20 -7.20 14.39
CA SER A 228 -13.86 -5.88 14.93
C SER A 228 -13.98 -5.97 16.43
N GLY A 229 -12.93 -5.57 17.15
CA GLY A 229 -12.92 -5.60 18.59
C GLY A 229 -14.02 -4.74 19.23
#